data_736b7d163dc7d9769e4f207bad113a90
#
_entry.id   736b7d163dc7d9769e4f207bad113a90
#
_cell.length_a   1.000
_cell.length_b   1.000
_cell.length_c   1.000
_cell.angle_alpha   90.00
_cell.angle_beta   90.00
_cell.angle_gamma   90.00
#
_symmetry.space_group_name_H-M   'P 1'
#
loop_
_entity.id
_entity.type
_entity.pdbx_description
1 polymer ?
#
loop_
_entity_poly.entity_id
_entity_poly.type
_entity_poly.pdbx_seq_one_letter_code
_entity_poly.pdbx_strand_id
1 'polypeptide(L)'
;MEVFIELSLIIVITVLISGIMRLFKQPLIIGYIISGIIVSPYFLNIVKSTETISVFSQIGVTFLLFIVGISLSPRVIKEVGKVSLVTGIGQIIFTSLIGFFISKLLGFSTIVSIYIAIALTFSSTIIIMKLLSDKKDTERL
;
A
#
# COMPACT_ATOMS: atom_id res chain seq x y z
N MET A 1 -21.79 6.35 -19.15
CA MET A 1 -22.29 4.97 -18.97
C MET A 1 -21.14 3.96 -18.94
N GLU A 2 -20.14 4.10 -19.79
CA GLU A 2 -18.97 3.19 -19.84
C GLU A 2 -18.19 3.10 -18.52
N VAL A 3 -17.91 4.24 -17.86
CA VAL A 3 -17.18 4.30 -16.58
C VAL A 3 -17.89 3.50 -15.48
N PHE A 4 -19.21 3.55 -15.41
CA PHE A 4 -19.98 2.77 -14.43
C PHE A 4 -19.86 1.27 -14.65
N ILE A 5 -19.86 0.84 -15.90
CA ILE A 5 -19.70 -0.57 -16.27
C ILE A 5 -18.28 -1.04 -15.93
N GLU A 6 -17.26 -0.24 -16.27
CA GLU A 6 -15.86 -0.51 -15.92
C GLU A 6 -15.68 -0.68 -14.41
N LEU A 7 -16.17 0.28 -13.61
CA LEU A 7 -16.10 0.21 -12.15
C LEU A 7 -16.84 -1.00 -11.59
N SER A 8 -18.03 -1.31 -12.11
CA SER A 8 -18.80 -2.47 -11.66
C SER A 8 -18.04 -3.77 -11.94
N LEU A 9 -17.44 -3.92 -13.11
CA LEU A 9 -16.64 -5.09 -13.47
C LEU A 9 -15.39 -5.21 -12.58
N ILE A 10 -14.70 -4.09 -12.35
CA ILE A 10 -13.54 -4.06 -11.45
C ILE A 10 -13.93 -4.53 -10.04
N ILE A 11 -15.05 -4.02 -9.49
CA ILE A 11 -15.52 -4.39 -8.15
C ILE A 11 -15.85 -5.89 -8.10
N VAL A 12 -16.60 -6.41 -9.09
CA VAL A 12 -16.98 -7.82 -9.14
C VAL A 12 -15.73 -8.71 -9.18
N ILE A 13 -14.80 -8.42 -10.09
CA ILE A 13 -13.54 -9.19 -10.22
C ILE A 13 -12.73 -9.11 -8.93
N THR A 14 -12.63 -7.93 -8.33
CA THR A 14 -11.90 -7.71 -7.07
C THR A 14 -12.51 -8.51 -5.93
N VAL A 15 -13.84 -8.54 -5.81
CA VAL A 15 -14.53 -9.31 -4.76
C VAL A 15 -14.30 -10.81 -4.95
N LEU A 16 -14.40 -11.31 -6.18
CA LEU A 16 -14.18 -12.72 -6.48
C LEU A 16 -12.74 -13.16 -6.15
N ILE A 17 -11.75 -12.41 -6.63
CA ILE A 17 -10.33 -12.74 -6.41
C ILE A 17 -9.97 -12.60 -4.93
N SER A 18 -10.44 -11.54 -4.26
CA SER A 18 -10.20 -11.36 -2.83
C SER A 18 -10.88 -12.44 -1.99
N GLY A 19 -12.05 -12.92 -2.40
CA GLY A 19 -12.71 -14.08 -1.82
C GLY A 19 -11.87 -15.35 -1.93
N ILE A 20 -11.26 -15.59 -3.10
CA ILE A 20 -10.33 -16.70 -3.31
C ILE A 20 -9.08 -16.54 -2.42
N MET A 21 -8.50 -15.34 -2.34
CA MET A 21 -7.34 -15.09 -1.46
C MET A 21 -7.67 -15.38 0.01
N ARG A 22 -8.89 -15.01 0.45
CA ARG A 22 -9.36 -15.31 1.81
C ARG A 22 -9.46 -16.83 2.07
N LEU A 23 -9.92 -17.61 1.09
CA LEU A 23 -9.93 -19.09 1.20
C LEU A 23 -8.54 -19.67 1.39
N PHE A 24 -7.53 -19.07 0.74
CA PHE A 24 -6.12 -19.44 0.90
C PHE A 24 -5.45 -18.78 2.12
N LYS A 25 -6.22 -18.10 3.00
CA LYS A 25 -5.71 -17.37 4.19
C LYS A 25 -4.64 -16.32 3.82
N GLN A 26 -4.72 -15.78 2.61
CA GLN A 26 -3.83 -14.72 2.14
C GLN A 26 -4.43 -13.33 2.43
N PRO A 27 -3.59 -12.30 2.62
CA PRO A 27 -4.07 -10.93 2.77
C PRO A 27 -4.91 -10.46 1.58
N LEU A 28 -6.02 -9.77 1.84
CA LEU A 28 -6.93 -9.27 0.81
C LEU A 28 -6.25 -8.31 -0.18
N ILE A 29 -5.23 -7.60 0.27
CA ILE A 29 -4.41 -6.70 -0.56
C ILE A 29 -3.80 -7.43 -1.78
N ILE A 30 -3.39 -8.68 -1.61
CA ILE A 30 -2.87 -9.49 -2.72
C ILE A 30 -3.97 -9.68 -3.78
N GLY A 31 -5.20 -9.92 -3.33
CA GLY A 31 -6.36 -10.02 -4.22
C GLY A 31 -6.60 -8.72 -4.99
N TYR A 32 -6.46 -7.56 -4.35
CA TYR A 32 -6.63 -6.26 -5.00
C TYR A 32 -5.56 -6.01 -6.08
N ILE A 33 -4.30 -6.34 -5.79
CA ILE A 33 -3.19 -6.20 -6.75
C ILE A 33 -3.41 -7.13 -7.95
N ILE A 34 -3.72 -8.39 -7.72
CA ILE A 34 -3.98 -9.36 -8.79
C ILE A 34 -5.18 -8.91 -9.64
N SER A 35 -6.26 -8.45 -9.00
CA SER A 35 -7.42 -7.90 -9.73
C SER A 35 -7.04 -6.73 -10.61
N GLY A 36 -6.22 -5.80 -10.10
CA GLY A 36 -5.73 -4.66 -10.87
C GLY A 36 -4.92 -5.08 -12.10
N ILE A 37 -4.07 -6.10 -11.96
CA ILE A 37 -3.30 -6.65 -13.09
C ILE A 37 -4.24 -7.28 -14.12
N ILE A 38 -5.23 -8.06 -13.68
CA ILE A 38 -6.16 -8.77 -14.57
C ILE A 38 -7.03 -7.79 -15.38
N VAL A 39 -7.56 -6.74 -14.75
CA VAL A 39 -8.43 -5.76 -15.42
C VAL A 39 -7.66 -4.74 -16.25
N SER A 40 -6.33 -4.71 -16.14
CA SER A 40 -5.47 -3.74 -16.80
C SER A 40 -5.61 -3.77 -18.32
N PRO A 41 -5.24 -2.66 -19.02
CA PRO A 41 -5.20 -2.61 -20.47
C PRO A 41 -4.30 -3.67 -21.12
N TYR A 42 -3.32 -4.18 -20.36
CA TYR A 42 -2.34 -5.17 -20.84
C TYR A 42 -2.81 -6.61 -20.76
N PHE A 43 -3.89 -6.91 -20.00
CA PHE A 43 -4.40 -8.27 -19.84
C PHE A 43 -5.82 -8.43 -20.40
N LEU A 44 -6.86 -8.07 -19.66
CA LEU A 44 -8.25 -8.17 -20.14
C LEU A 44 -8.75 -6.90 -20.82
N ASN A 45 -8.02 -5.81 -20.76
CA ASN A 45 -8.37 -4.50 -21.35
C ASN A 45 -9.78 -4.02 -20.96
N ILE A 46 -10.16 -4.26 -19.69
CA ILE A 46 -11.43 -3.79 -19.13
C ILE A 46 -11.35 -2.30 -18.83
N VAL A 47 -10.21 -1.86 -18.27
CA VAL A 47 -9.94 -0.46 -17.98
C VAL A 47 -9.48 0.25 -19.24
N LYS A 48 -10.34 1.09 -19.81
CA LYS A 48 -10.03 1.92 -20.97
C LYS A 48 -9.63 3.33 -20.57
N SER A 49 -10.21 3.86 -19.49
CA SER A 49 -9.96 5.19 -18.97
C SER A 49 -9.05 5.17 -17.74
N THR A 50 -7.74 5.18 -17.98
CA THR A 50 -6.73 5.23 -16.89
C THR A 50 -6.82 6.50 -16.05
N GLU A 51 -7.22 7.62 -16.67
CA GLU A 51 -7.39 8.91 -15.97
C GLU A 51 -8.52 8.84 -14.94
N THR A 52 -9.67 8.30 -15.32
CA THR A 52 -10.82 8.12 -14.44
C THR A 52 -10.48 7.20 -13.26
N ILE A 53 -9.81 6.08 -13.52
CA ILE A 53 -9.36 5.15 -12.47
C ILE A 53 -8.37 5.82 -11.51
N SER A 54 -7.49 6.68 -12.02
CA SER A 54 -6.57 7.46 -11.19
C SER A 54 -7.30 8.37 -10.20
N VAL A 55 -8.35 9.06 -10.66
CA VAL A 55 -9.18 9.92 -9.78
C VAL A 55 -9.87 9.09 -8.69
N PHE A 56 -10.49 7.96 -9.03
CA PHE A 56 -11.10 7.07 -8.04
C PHE A 56 -10.08 6.49 -7.05
N SER A 57 -8.88 6.17 -7.52
CA SER A 57 -7.78 5.72 -6.66
C SER A 57 -7.39 6.79 -5.63
N GLN A 58 -7.24 8.04 -6.05
CA GLN A 58 -6.93 9.17 -5.15
C GLN A 58 -8.02 9.38 -4.10
N ILE A 59 -9.29 9.32 -4.52
CA ILE A 59 -10.44 9.39 -3.60
C ILE A 59 -10.37 8.23 -2.60
N GLY A 60 -10.14 7.00 -3.07
CA GLY A 60 -10.03 5.81 -2.22
C GLY A 60 -8.89 5.93 -1.19
N VAL A 61 -7.71 6.39 -1.60
CA VAL A 61 -6.57 6.64 -0.70
C VAL A 61 -6.92 7.72 0.33
N THR A 62 -7.60 8.79 -0.08
CA THR A 62 -8.02 9.87 0.83
C THR A 62 -8.97 9.35 1.91
N PHE A 63 -9.99 8.57 1.52
CA PHE A 63 -10.90 7.95 2.49
C PHE A 63 -10.19 6.96 3.41
N LEU A 64 -9.27 6.15 2.87
CA LEU A 64 -8.49 5.21 3.68
C LEU A 64 -7.66 5.94 4.74
N LEU A 65 -6.95 7.00 4.35
CA LEU A 65 -6.18 7.83 5.27
C LEU A 65 -7.06 8.49 6.34
N PHE A 66 -8.24 8.97 5.94
CA PHE A 66 -9.20 9.57 6.86
C PHE A 66 -9.68 8.55 7.91
N ILE A 67 -10.05 7.35 7.49
CA ILE A 67 -10.48 6.26 8.40
C ILE A 67 -9.34 5.89 9.36
N VAL A 68 -8.11 5.74 8.85
CA VAL A 68 -6.93 5.48 9.69
C VAL A 68 -6.72 6.61 10.70
N GLY A 69 -6.82 7.87 10.25
CA GLY A 69 -6.68 9.04 11.12
C GLY A 69 -7.69 9.06 12.27
N ILE A 70 -8.96 8.76 12.01
CA ILE A 70 -10.00 8.69 13.06
C ILE A 70 -9.75 7.52 14.02
N SER A 71 -9.22 6.41 13.52
CA SER A 71 -8.94 5.21 14.32
C SER A 71 -7.77 5.38 15.28
N LEU A 72 -6.92 6.40 15.07
CA LEU A 72 -5.77 6.68 15.93
C LEU A 72 -6.20 7.32 17.25
N SER A 73 -6.09 6.56 18.34
CA SER A 73 -6.35 7.05 19.69
C SER A 73 -5.21 7.94 20.20
N PRO A 74 -5.46 9.17 20.65
CA PRO A 74 -4.45 10.04 21.26
C PRO A 74 -3.72 9.40 22.45
N ARG A 75 -4.39 8.52 23.19
CA ARG A 75 -3.81 7.78 24.32
C ARG A 75 -2.72 6.83 23.82
N VAL A 76 -3.01 6.04 22.77
CA VAL A 76 -2.04 5.10 22.20
C VAL A 76 -0.83 5.84 21.64
N ILE A 77 -1.04 6.99 21.00
CA ILE A 77 0.07 7.83 20.50
C ILE A 77 1.00 8.27 21.62
N LYS A 78 0.45 8.65 22.79
CA LYS A 78 1.27 9.04 23.95
C LYS A 78 2.03 7.87 24.57
N GLU A 79 1.42 6.70 24.64
CA GLU A 79 2.02 5.51 25.25
C GLU A 79 3.17 4.94 24.42
N VAL A 80 3.00 4.86 23.10
CA VAL A 80 4.00 4.26 22.18
C VAL A 80 4.89 5.29 21.48
N GLY A 81 4.62 6.58 21.62
CA GLY A 81 5.24 7.65 20.84
C GLY A 81 6.77 7.68 20.92
N LYS A 82 7.34 7.49 22.13
CA LYS A 82 8.80 7.48 22.32
C LYS A 82 9.45 6.28 21.62
N VAL A 83 8.85 5.10 21.75
CA VAL A 83 9.36 3.88 21.12
C VAL A 83 9.25 3.99 19.61
N SER A 84 8.08 4.45 19.11
CA SER A 84 7.86 4.65 17.68
C SER A 84 8.81 5.67 17.08
N LEU A 85 9.12 6.75 17.80
CA LEU A 85 10.05 7.77 17.34
C LEU A 85 11.47 7.20 17.19
N VAL A 86 11.96 6.51 18.22
CA VAL A 86 13.31 5.91 18.20
C VAL A 86 13.42 4.84 17.11
N THR A 87 12.41 3.97 17.01
CA THR A 87 12.38 2.93 15.99
C THR A 87 12.28 3.52 14.58
N GLY A 88 11.42 4.52 14.38
CA GLY A 88 11.24 5.18 13.09
C GLY A 88 12.50 5.90 12.62
N ILE A 89 13.13 6.70 13.48
CA ILE A 89 14.41 7.36 13.15
C ILE A 89 15.50 6.32 12.89
N GLY A 90 15.59 5.30 13.72
CA GLY A 90 16.55 4.20 13.57
C GLY A 90 16.38 3.48 12.23
N GLN A 91 15.14 3.18 11.83
CA GLN A 91 14.81 2.57 10.54
C GLN A 91 15.25 3.47 9.37
N ILE A 92 14.92 4.77 9.42
CA ILE A 92 15.28 5.71 8.36
C ILE A 92 16.80 5.75 8.19
N ILE A 93 17.55 5.93 9.26
CA ILE A 93 19.02 5.99 9.21
C ILE A 93 19.58 4.68 8.68
N PHE A 94 19.16 3.54 9.23
CA PHE A 94 19.67 2.23 8.85
C PHE A 94 19.38 1.91 7.37
N THR A 95 18.14 2.10 6.94
CA THR A 95 17.73 1.84 5.54
C THR A 95 18.44 2.77 4.57
N SER A 96 18.58 4.06 4.93
CA SER A 96 19.29 5.03 4.09
C SER A 96 20.78 4.68 3.94
N LEU A 97 21.44 4.32 5.02
CA LEU A 97 22.86 3.95 4.97
C LEU A 97 23.05 2.72 4.09
N ILE A 98 22.31 1.65 4.34
CA ILE A 98 22.43 0.41 3.55
C ILE A 98 22.08 0.67 2.08
N GLY A 99 20.97 1.36 1.81
CA GLY A 99 20.55 1.71 0.46
C GLY A 99 21.59 2.54 -0.28
N PHE A 100 22.23 3.51 0.40
CA PHE A 100 23.31 4.31 -0.16
C PHE A 100 24.51 3.44 -0.53
N PHE A 101 24.99 2.59 0.38
CA PHE A 101 26.15 1.73 0.12
C PHE A 101 25.90 0.73 -1.00
N ILE A 102 24.72 0.09 -1.02
CA ILE A 102 24.34 -0.82 -2.12
C ILE A 102 24.32 -0.09 -3.45
N SER A 103 23.70 1.10 -3.51
CA SER A 103 23.65 1.90 -4.73
C SER A 103 25.04 2.31 -5.20
N LYS A 104 25.95 2.64 -4.29
CA LYS A 104 27.36 2.94 -4.62
C LYS A 104 28.08 1.73 -5.17
N LEU A 105 27.89 0.54 -4.58
CA LEU A 105 28.48 -0.72 -5.07
C LEU A 105 27.96 -1.10 -6.46
N LEU A 106 26.73 -0.75 -6.79
CA LEU A 106 26.12 -0.94 -8.11
C LEU A 106 26.63 0.08 -9.17
N GLY A 107 27.52 1.00 -8.78
CA GLY A 107 28.15 1.96 -9.70
C GLY A 107 27.37 3.25 -9.93
N PHE A 108 26.28 3.51 -9.16
CA PHE A 108 25.57 4.77 -9.29
C PHE A 108 26.39 5.97 -8.77
N SER A 109 26.14 7.15 -9.36
CA SER A 109 26.76 8.39 -8.88
C SER A 109 26.31 8.69 -7.44
N THR A 110 27.09 9.47 -6.71
CA THR A 110 26.79 9.81 -5.29
C THR A 110 25.42 10.46 -5.15
N ILE A 111 25.07 11.37 -6.05
CA ILE A 111 23.76 12.06 -6.01
C ILE A 111 22.63 11.05 -6.22
N VAL A 112 22.71 10.20 -7.22
CA VAL A 112 21.71 9.16 -7.49
C VAL A 112 21.60 8.21 -6.32
N SER A 113 22.73 7.81 -5.70
CA SER A 113 22.74 6.92 -4.53
C SER A 113 22.02 7.54 -3.31
N ILE A 114 22.16 8.85 -3.11
CA ILE A 114 21.42 9.57 -2.05
C ILE A 114 19.92 9.55 -2.33
N TYR A 115 19.49 9.83 -3.56
CA TYR A 115 18.06 9.79 -3.93
C TYR A 115 17.48 8.38 -3.76
N ILE A 116 18.18 7.34 -4.19
CA ILE A 116 17.75 5.94 -3.99
C ILE A 116 17.65 5.62 -2.50
N ALA A 117 18.66 6.00 -1.71
CA ALA A 117 18.68 5.77 -0.28
C ALA A 117 17.48 6.41 0.43
N ILE A 118 17.18 7.67 0.10
CA ILE A 118 16.00 8.36 0.63
C ILE A 118 14.71 7.68 0.17
N ALA A 119 14.58 7.35 -1.10
CA ALA A 119 13.39 6.69 -1.65
C ALA A 119 13.09 5.36 -0.96
N LEU A 120 14.12 4.57 -0.63
CA LEU A 120 13.97 3.30 0.08
C LEU A 120 13.47 3.45 1.53
N THR A 121 13.59 4.64 2.14
CA THR A 121 13.06 4.88 3.49
C THR A 121 11.55 5.10 3.51
N PHE A 122 10.96 5.47 2.38
CA PHE A 122 9.52 5.65 2.26
C PHE A 122 8.81 4.30 2.20
N SER A 123 8.56 3.71 3.36
CA SER A 123 7.74 2.52 3.45
C SER A 123 6.25 2.88 3.45
N SER A 124 5.42 2.04 2.80
CA SER A 124 3.98 2.24 2.77
C SER A 124 3.35 1.86 4.12
N THR A 125 3.31 2.83 5.04
CA THR A 125 2.64 2.70 6.35
C THR A 125 1.16 2.32 6.20
N ILE A 126 0.52 2.76 5.13
CA ILE A 126 -0.90 2.49 4.83
C ILE A 126 -1.13 0.99 4.61
N ILE A 127 -0.28 0.34 3.82
CA ILE A 127 -0.38 -1.10 3.55
C ILE A 127 -0.18 -1.89 4.84
N ILE A 128 0.81 -1.51 5.67
CA ILE A 128 1.09 -2.18 6.94
C ILE A 128 -0.10 -2.02 7.90
N MET A 129 -0.65 -0.82 8.02
CA MET A 129 -1.81 -0.56 8.88
C MET A 129 -3.03 -1.37 8.44
N LYS A 130 -3.29 -1.45 7.14
CA LYS A 130 -4.39 -2.24 6.59
C LYS A 130 -4.21 -3.74 6.84
N LEU A 131 -2.99 -4.26 6.62
CA LEU A 131 -2.67 -5.67 6.90
C LEU A 131 -2.84 -6.03 8.37
N LEU A 132 -2.42 -5.15 9.28
CA LEU A 132 -2.57 -5.35 10.73
C LEU A 132 -4.03 -5.30 11.16
N SER A 133 -4.81 -4.38 10.57
CA SER A 133 -6.25 -4.29 10.82
C SER A 133 -6.98 -5.55 10.37
N ASP A 134 -6.72 -6.00 9.14
CA ASP A 134 -7.33 -7.21 8.58
C ASP A 134 -6.97 -8.46 9.40
N LYS A 135 -5.75 -8.54 9.95
CA LYS A 135 -5.33 -9.66 10.79
C LYS A 135 -6.02 -9.68 12.15
N LYS A 136 -6.25 -8.53 12.77
CA LYS A 136 -7.00 -8.44 14.04
C LYS A 136 -8.45 -8.82 13.89
N ASP A 137 -9.07 -8.55 12.75
CA ASP A 137 -10.44 -8.95 12.46
C ASP A 137 -10.56 -10.47 12.22
N THR A 138 -9.49 -11.12 11.77
CA THR A 138 -9.45 -12.59 11.57
C THR A 138 -9.24 -13.37 12.86
N GLU A 139 -8.66 -12.77 13.89
CA GLU A 139 -8.46 -13.40 15.21
C GLU A 139 -9.69 -13.29 16.14
N ARG A 140 -10.69 -12.50 15.72
CA ARG A 140 -11.95 -12.31 16.49
C ARG A 140 -13.13 -13.18 16.01
N LEU A 141 -12.93 -13.96 14.97
CA LEU A 141 -13.87 -14.95 14.44
C LEU A 141 -13.43 -16.36 14.79
#